data_efb1fbd05be8c0c4af2e11dfc15133fd
#
_entry.id   efb1fbd05be8c0c4af2e11dfc15133fd
#
_cell.length_a   1.000
_cell.length_b   1.000
_cell.length_c   1.000
_cell.angle_alpha   90.00
_cell.angle_beta   90.00
_cell.angle_gamma   90.00
#
_symmetry.space_group_name_H-M   'P 1'
#
loop_
_entity.id
_entity.type
_entity.pdbx_description
1 polymer ?
#
loop_
_entity_poly.entity_id
_entity_poly.type
_entity_poly.pdbx_seq_one_letter_code
_entity_poly.pdbx_strand_id
1 'polypeptide(L)'
;MHMNDKLMRGYFMAPLKFKDLVAEDNMSEREGSFGFKSKIWLYGVNSPEKLAKNFNKYDGFEIDVVYNEKERTFFVGRGSGKVTLDDMFAVKPDLSGKFFWLDVKNIDFNNQSEILRELIALTGRNIMHKSHLVVVSPNAEYLDDFAASGFLTCFRFPSLYRVKRGDIRKVLEAAVEKYKNSTVDFICGDVRYFNFMDFYFPGAPKMYQNTGREAKNINPYILKRSDTSVVLNQEP
;
A
#
# COMPACT_ATOMS: atom_id res chain seq x y z
N MET A 1 11.15 0.91 26.64
CA MET A 1 12.40 1.31 25.96
C MET A 1 12.08 1.40 24.49
N HIS A 2 11.90 2.62 23.96
CA HIS A 2 11.63 2.81 22.55
C HIS A 2 12.87 2.39 21.75
N MET A 3 12.67 1.64 20.67
CA MET A 3 13.74 1.33 19.75
C MET A 3 14.24 2.65 19.15
N ASN A 4 15.44 3.04 19.52
CA ASN A 4 16.03 4.30 19.10
C ASN A 4 16.25 4.23 17.57
N ASP A 5 15.97 5.31 16.82
CA ASP A 5 16.19 5.40 15.38
C ASP A 5 17.58 4.92 14.94
N LYS A 6 18.60 5.10 15.79
CA LYS A 6 19.95 4.58 15.57
C LYS A 6 20.02 3.04 15.53
N LEU A 7 19.25 2.35 16.36
CA LEU A 7 19.18 0.88 16.37
C LEU A 7 18.45 0.35 15.15
N MET A 8 17.40 1.04 14.73
CA MET A 8 16.69 0.74 13.48
C MET A 8 17.63 0.95 12.28
N ARG A 9 18.35 2.07 12.21
CA ARG A 9 19.33 2.34 11.15
C ARG A 9 20.44 1.30 11.10
N GLY A 10 20.97 0.86 12.25
CA GLY A 10 21.99 -0.19 12.32
C GLY A 10 21.51 -1.56 11.84
N TYR A 11 20.24 -1.91 12.09
CA TYR A 11 19.65 -3.15 11.59
C TYR A 11 19.35 -3.10 10.08
N PHE A 12 19.01 -1.93 9.55
CA PHE A 12 18.65 -1.75 8.14
C PHE A 12 19.85 -1.48 7.24
N MET A 13 20.97 -1.02 7.81
CA MET A 13 22.19 -0.68 7.05
C MET A 13 23.33 -1.68 7.23
N ALA A 14 23.15 -2.74 8.00
CA ALA A 14 24.09 -3.84 7.97
C ALA A 14 24.14 -4.38 6.52
N PRO A 15 25.33 -4.37 5.86
CA PRO A 15 25.44 -4.91 4.52
C PRO A 15 24.94 -6.36 4.58
N LEU A 16 23.89 -6.63 3.80
CA LEU A 16 23.19 -7.88 3.76
C LEU A 16 24.13 -9.08 3.61
N LYS A 17 24.57 -9.67 4.70
CA LYS A 17 24.98 -11.07 4.73
C LYS A 17 23.79 -12.03 4.46
N PHE A 18 22.61 -11.47 4.20
CA PHE A 18 21.41 -12.19 3.76
C PHE A 18 21.46 -12.68 2.31
N LYS A 19 22.50 -12.40 1.54
CA LYS A 19 22.68 -13.01 0.21
C LYS A 19 22.70 -14.54 0.24
N ASP A 20 23.05 -15.12 1.39
CA ASP A 20 23.16 -16.57 1.53
C ASP A 20 21.84 -17.24 1.96
N LEU A 21 20.76 -16.48 2.24
CA LEU A 21 19.46 -17.02 2.61
C LEU A 21 18.41 -16.96 1.49
N VAL A 22 18.76 -16.40 0.34
CA VAL A 22 17.92 -16.38 -0.88
C VAL A 22 18.37 -17.50 -1.82
N ALA A 23 18.71 -18.66 -1.27
CA ALA A 23 18.85 -19.86 -2.06
C ALA A 23 17.48 -20.55 -2.10
N GLU A 24 17.03 -20.78 -3.33
CA GLU A 24 15.82 -21.46 -3.78
C GLU A 24 14.62 -20.55 -4.01
N ASP A 25 14.73 -19.90 -5.14
CA ASP A 25 13.69 -19.26 -5.91
C ASP A 25 12.65 -20.30 -6.37
N ASN A 26 11.71 -20.62 -5.51
CA ASN A 26 10.42 -21.12 -5.96
C ASN A 26 9.46 -19.92 -6.06
N MET A 27 9.75 -19.06 -7.00
CA MET A 27 8.86 -17.97 -7.39
C MET A 27 7.61 -18.60 -8.00
N SER A 28 6.53 -18.55 -7.25
CA SER A 28 5.22 -18.95 -7.74
C SER A 28 4.81 -18.06 -8.91
N GLU A 29 4.12 -18.61 -9.90
CA GLU A 29 3.59 -17.99 -11.13
C GLU A 29 2.67 -16.76 -10.93
N ARG A 30 2.67 -16.12 -9.78
CA ARG A 30 2.00 -14.84 -9.51
C ARG A 30 2.72 -13.60 -10.03
N GLU A 31 3.77 -13.77 -10.82
CA GLU A 31 4.42 -12.68 -11.58
C GLU A 31 3.58 -12.21 -12.78
N GLY A 32 2.26 -12.20 -12.63
CA GLY A 32 1.40 -11.48 -13.53
C GLY A 32 1.70 -9.99 -13.41
N SER A 33 2.15 -9.37 -14.48
CA SER A 33 2.17 -7.92 -14.60
C SER A 33 0.79 -7.38 -14.23
N PHE A 34 0.66 -6.73 -13.05
CA PHE A 34 -0.57 -6.05 -12.62
C PHE A 34 -0.94 -4.86 -13.54
N GLY A 35 -0.26 -4.76 -14.68
CA GLY A 35 -0.46 -3.69 -15.65
C GLY A 35 0.19 -2.36 -15.27
N PHE A 36 0.98 -2.32 -14.18
CA PHE A 36 1.69 -1.11 -13.76
C PHE A 36 2.77 -0.73 -14.79
N LYS A 37 2.70 0.51 -15.29
CA LYS A 37 3.67 1.04 -16.25
C LYS A 37 4.93 1.58 -15.57
N SER A 38 4.83 1.94 -14.29
CA SER A 38 5.93 2.45 -13.48
C SER A 38 5.85 1.90 -12.06
N LYS A 39 7.00 1.60 -11.47
CA LYS A 39 7.12 1.25 -10.06
C LYS A 39 7.10 2.47 -9.13
N ILE A 40 7.24 3.69 -9.66
CA ILE A 40 7.31 4.92 -8.85
C ILE A 40 5.96 5.62 -8.90
N TRP A 41 5.28 5.66 -7.75
CA TRP A 41 4.00 6.35 -7.58
C TRP A 41 4.14 7.54 -6.63
N LEU A 42 3.23 8.50 -6.74
CA LEU A 42 3.26 9.69 -5.90
C LEU A 42 2.54 9.45 -4.56
N TYR A 43 3.24 9.75 -3.46
CA TYR A 43 2.74 9.63 -2.10
C TYR A 43 1.94 10.86 -1.64
N GLY A 44 0.89 10.63 -0.84
CA GLY A 44 0.16 11.66 -0.11
C GLY A 44 -0.59 12.63 -1.02
N VAL A 45 -1.27 12.14 -2.04
CA VAL A 45 -2.06 12.96 -2.96
C VAL A 45 -3.44 13.21 -2.37
N ASN A 46 -3.48 14.06 -1.32
CA ASN A 46 -4.67 14.29 -0.52
C ASN A 46 -5.38 15.62 -0.87
N SER A 47 -5.23 16.10 -2.10
CA SER A 47 -6.03 17.22 -2.63
C SER A 47 -6.19 17.14 -4.16
N PRO A 48 -7.31 17.66 -4.71
CA PRO A 48 -7.56 17.74 -6.15
C PRO A 48 -6.45 18.49 -6.90
N GLU A 49 -5.93 19.56 -6.33
CA GLU A 49 -4.88 20.39 -6.94
C GLU A 49 -3.58 19.58 -7.07
N LYS A 50 -3.21 18.81 -6.04
CA LYS A 50 -2.01 17.97 -6.07
C LYS A 50 -2.15 16.86 -7.11
N LEU A 51 -3.35 16.25 -7.22
CA LEU A 51 -3.63 15.26 -8.25
C LEU A 51 -3.53 15.90 -9.64
N ALA A 52 -4.20 17.02 -9.89
CA ALA A 52 -4.21 17.71 -11.18
C ALA A 52 -2.80 18.10 -11.64
N LYS A 53 -2.00 18.66 -10.73
CA LYS A 53 -0.60 19.09 -10.98
C LYS A 53 0.31 17.94 -11.43
N ASN A 54 0.08 16.74 -10.87
CA ASN A 54 0.97 15.60 -11.04
C ASN A 54 0.42 14.50 -11.96
N PHE A 55 -0.80 14.65 -12.44
CA PHE A 55 -1.54 13.62 -13.18
C PHE A 55 -0.75 13.06 -14.38
N ASN A 56 -0.09 13.92 -15.14
CA ASN A 56 0.68 13.51 -16.31
C ASN A 56 2.11 13.04 -16.00
N LYS A 57 2.56 13.18 -14.74
CA LYS A 57 3.92 12.84 -14.34
C LYS A 57 4.05 11.44 -13.78
N TYR A 58 2.97 10.92 -13.16
CA TYR A 58 2.96 9.64 -12.47
C TYR A 58 1.85 8.74 -13.01
N ASP A 59 2.06 7.43 -12.97
CA ASP A 59 1.06 6.43 -13.33
C ASP A 59 0.21 6.00 -12.14
N GLY A 60 0.67 6.24 -10.93
CA GLY A 60 -0.05 5.90 -9.71
C GLY A 60 0.07 6.93 -8.60
N PHE A 61 -0.96 6.97 -7.75
CA PHE A 61 -1.15 7.95 -6.69
C PHE A 61 -1.64 7.29 -5.41
N GLU A 62 -1.07 7.68 -4.28
CA GLU A 62 -1.57 7.26 -2.98
C GLU A 62 -2.44 8.34 -2.38
N ILE A 63 -3.61 7.93 -1.87
CA ILE A 63 -4.62 8.78 -1.26
C ILE A 63 -5.03 8.17 0.08
N ASP A 64 -4.86 8.92 1.17
CA ASP A 64 -5.47 8.59 2.46
C ASP A 64 -6.98 8.82 2.38
N VAL A 65 -7.80 7.86 2.81
CA VAL A 65 -9.25 8.00 2.82
C VAL A 65 -9.88 7.44 4.10
N VAL A 66 -10.98 8.06 4.51
CA VAL A 66 -11.84 7.61 5.60
C VAL A 66 -13.26 7.48 5.07
N TYR A 67 -13.88 6.33 5.23
CA TYR A 67 -15.29 6.14 4.89
C TYR A 67 -16.21 6.73 5.96
N ASN A 68 -17.18 7.53 5.53
CA ASN A 68 -18.22 8.07 6.39
C ASN A 68 -19.54 7.32 6.15
N GLU A 69 -19.95 6.53 7.12
CA GLU A 69 -21.15 5.68 7.05
C GLU A 69 -22.45 6.51 6.93
N LYS A 70 -22.51 7.70 7.57
CA LYS A 70 -23.71 8.56 7.53
C LYS A 70 -23.91 9.17 6.16
N GLU A 71 -22.84 9.63 5.54
CA GLU A 71 -22.86 10.29 4.24
C GLU A 71 -22.64 9.29 3.08
N ARG A 72 -22.27 8.04 3.40
CA ARG A 72 -21.97 6.97 2.45
C ARG A 72 -20.95 7.40 1.39
N THR A 73 -19.89 8.06 1.83
CA THR A 73 -18.86 8.58 0.95
C THR A 73 -17.47 8.48 1.58
N PHE A 74 -16.44 8.56 0.75
CA PHE A 74 -15.06 8.65 1.22
C PHE A 74 -14.62 10.09 1.32
N PHE A 75 -14.14 10.50 2.49
CA PHE A 75 -13.41 11.74 2.68
C PHE A 75 -11.91 11.51 2.51
N VAL A 76 -11.27 12.43 1.82
CA VAL A 76 -9.82 12.42 1.59
C VAL A 76 -9.07 12.97 2.80
N GLY A 77 -7.95 12.35 3.13
CA GLY A 77 -7.12 12.66 4.28
C GLY A 77 -7.51 11.85 5.52
N ARG A 78 -7.24 12.41 6.71
CA ARG A 78 -7.42 11.69 7.98
C ARG A 78 -8.76 11.99 8.68
N GLY A 79 -9.82 12.27 7.91
CA GLY A 79 -11.18 12.36 8.44
C GLY A 79 -11.65 13.75 8.86
N SER A 80 -10.87 14.81 8.65
CA SER A 80 -11.30 16.20 8.88
C SER A 80 -11.55 16.99 7.58
N GLY A 81 -11.40 16.34 6.44
CA GLY A 81 -11.49 16.96 5.11
C GLY A 81 -12.93 17.15 4.66
N LYS A 82 -13.15 18.21 3.88
CA LYS A 82 -14.41 18.43 3.16
C LYS A 82 -14.36 17.84 1.73
N VAL A 83 -13.19 17.38 1.29
CA VAL A 83 -12.96 16.85 -0.05
C VAL A 83 -13.33 15.38 -0.07
N THR A 84 -14.20 15.00 -0.98
CA THR A 84 -14.56 13.61 -1.19
C THR A 84 -13.65 12.95 -2.24
N LEU A 85 -13.68 11.63 -2.32
CA LEU A 85 -12.96 10.91 -3.36
C LEU A 85 -13.56 11.16 -4.75
N ASP A 86 -14.86 11.43 -4.84
CA ASP A 86 -15.51 11.88 -6.08
C ASP A 86 -14.97 13.26 -6.52
N ASP A 87 -14.78 14.21 -5.59
CA ASP A 87 -14.15 15.51 -5.90
C ASP A 87 -12.71 15.33 -6.41
N MET A 88 -11.96 14.38 -5.81
CA MET A 88 -10.61 14.05 -6.28
C MET A 88 -10.61 13.56 -7.73
N PHE A 89 -11.53 12.67 -8.05
CA PHE A 89 -11.60 12.07 -9.38
C PHE A 89 -12.21 12.99 -10.43
N ALA A 90 -13.03 13.94 -10.04
CA ALA A 90 -13.62 14.94 -10.93
C ALA A 90 -12.58 15.89 -11.58
N VAL A 91 -11.33 15.92 -11.09
CA VAL A 91 -10.27 16.78 -11.69
C VAL A 91 -9.87 16.34 -13.09
N LYS A 92 -10.17 15.09 -13.47
CA LYS A 92 -9.89 14.56 -14.80
C LYS A 92 -11.04 13.69 -15.28
N PRO A 93 -11.50 13.88 -16.53
CA PRO A 93 -12.61 13.11 -17.08
C PRO A 93 -12.24 11.66 -17.40
N ASP A 94 -10.96 11.35 -17.56
CA ASP A 94 -10.46 10.02 -17.88
C ASP A 94 -9.36 9.61 -16.89
N LEU A 95 -9.66 8.60 -16.10
CA LEU A 95 -8.78 8.00 -15.12
C LEU A 95 -8.31 6.59 -15.54
N SER A 96 -8.73 6.09 -16.71
CA SER A 96 -8.53 4.70 -17.13
C SER A 96 -7.07 4.26 -17.23
N GLY A 97 -6.15 5.21 -17.41
CA GLY A 97 -4.71 4.95 -17.48
C GLY A 97 -3.96 5.11 -16.16
N LYS A 98 -4.66 5.35 -15.03
CA LYS A 98 -4.06 5.65 -13.73
C LYS A 98 -4.43 4.64 -12.68
N PHE A 99 -3.52 4.45 -11.72
CA PHE A 99 -3.71 3.59 -10.57
C PHE A 99 -3.80 4.42 -9.29
N PHE A 100 -4.62 3.95 -8.35
CA PHE A 100 -4.81 4.64 -7.07
C PHE A 100 -4.64 3.64 -5.92
N TRP A 101 -3.70 3.92 -5.05
CA TRP A 101 -3.54 3.24 -3.78
C TRP A 101 -4.39 3.98 -2.74
N LEU A 102 -5.50 3.37 -2.36
CA LEU A 102 -6.41 3.91 -1.36
C LEU A 102 -6.07 3.35 0.02
N ASP A 103 -5.48 4.19 0.86
CA ASP A 103 -5.22 3.87 2.26
C ASP A 103 -6.48 4.10 3.09
N VAL A 104 -7.37 3.10 3.11
CA VAL A 104 -8.64 3.19 3.82
C VAL A 104 -8.40 2.97 5.31
N LYS A 105 -8.55 4.04 6.10
CA LYS A 105 -8.12 4.07 7.51
C LYS A 105 -9.05 3.32 8.46
N ASN A 106 -10.29 3.10 8.09
CA ASN A 106 -11.34 2.60 8.97
C ASN A 106 -12.14 1.40 8.43
N ILE A 107 -11.52 0.54 7.62
CA ILE A 107 -12.15 -0.75 7.27
C ILE A 107 -12.20 -1.63 8.53
N ASP A 108 -13.39 -2.11 8.86
CA ASP A 108 -13.63 -3.07 9.92
C ASP A 108 -14.75 -4.04 9.54
N PHE A 109 -15.05 -4.98 10.45
CA PHE A 109 -16.07 -6.01 10.25
C PHE A 109 -17.46 -5.43 9.95
N ASN A 110 -17.82 -4.29 10.54
CA ASN A 110 -19.17 -3.73 10.44
C ASN A 110 -19.39 -2.99 9.12
N ASN A 111 -18.34 -2.36 8.56
CA ASN A 111 -18.46 -1.45 7.43
C ASN A 111 -17.85 -1.97 6.12
N GLN A 112 -17.09 -3.08 6.13
CA GLN A 112 -16.41 -3.60 4.93
C GLN A 112 -17.34 -3.79 3.72
N SER A 113 -18.54 -4.30 3.92
CA SER A 113 -19.50 -4.53 2.82
C SER A 113 -20.07 -3.22 2.25
N GLU A 114 -20.21 -2.17 3.08
CA GLU A 114 -20.65 -0.85 2.60
C GLU A 114 -19.53 -0.15 1.85
N ILE A 115 -18.30 -0.21 2.37
CA ILE A 115 -17.10 0.30 1.72
C ILE A 115 -16.93 -0.35 0.33
N LEU A 116 -17.08 -1.67 0.25
CA LEU A 116 -16.98 -2.39 -1.02
C LEU A 116 -18.05 -1.91 -2.02
N ARG A 117 -19.31 -1.78 -1.59
CA ARG A 117 -20.40 -1.28 -2.46
C ARG A 117 -20.11 0.11 -2.98
N GLU A 118 -19.62 1.00 -2.10
CA GLU A 118 -19.30 2.36 -2.50
C GLU A 118 -18.11 2.42 -3.46
N LEU A 119 -17.07 1.61 -3.27
CA LEU A 119 -15.96 1.53 -4.23
C LEU A 119 -16.41 0.98 -5.59
N ILE A 120 -17.32 0.01 -5.63
CA ILE A 120 -17.90 -0.47 -6.89
C ILE A 120 -18.67 0.67 -7.58
N ALA A 121 -19.49 1.40 -6.85
CA ALA A 121 -20.22 2.54 -7.40
C ALA A 121 -19.28 3.65 -7.90
N LEU A 122 -18.24 3.96 -7.13
CA LEU A 122 -17.21 4.95 -7.45
C LEU A 122 -16.50 4.62 -8.78
N THR A 123 -16.10 3.36 -8.97
CA THR A 123 -15.43 2.94 -10.22
C THR A 123 -16.35 3.07 -11.42
N GLY A 124 -17.65 2.77 -11.26
CA GLY A 124 -18.65 2.95 -12.31
C GLY A 124 -18.88 4.41 -12.69
N ARG A 125 -18.98 5.31 -11.69
CA ARG A 125 -19.17 6.75 -11.92
C ARG A 125 -17.98 7.42 -12.60
N ASN A 126 -16.77 6.94 -12.33
CA ASN A 126 -15.52 7.56 -12.79
C ASN A 126 -14.86 6.85 -13.97
N ILE A 127 -15.57 5.90 -14.63
CA ILE A 127 -15.08 5.15 -15.80
C ILE A 127 -13.69 4.55 -15.52
N MET A 128 -13.57 3.88 -14.39
CA MET A 128 -12.31 3.31 -13.92
C MET A 128 -12.44 1.79 -13.75
N HIS A 129 -11.44 1.05 -14.16
CA HIS A 129 -11.39 -0.38 -13.91
C HIS A 129 -11.11 -0.66 -12.42
N LYS A 130 -11.79 -1.65 -11.81
CA LYS A 130 -11.59 -2.01 -10.40
C LYS A 130 -10.15 -2.37 -10.08
N SER A 131 -9.46 -3.08 -10.97
CA SER A 131 -8.03 -3.41 -10.84
C SER A 131 -7.07 -2.22 -10.87
N HIS A 132 -7.59 -1.01 -11.09
CA HIS A 132 -6.82 0.23 -10.97
C HIS A 132 -6.87 0.84 -9.55
N LEU A 133 -7.69 0.27 -8.67
CA LEU A 133 -7.71 0.63 -7.25
C LEU A 133 -7.03 -0.46 -6.43
N VAL A 134 -6.01 -0.07 -5.66
CA VAL A 134 -5.37 -0.91 -4.64
C VAL A 134 -5.93 -0.53 -3.28
N VAL A 135 -6.77 -1.38 -2.71
CA VAL A 135 -7.39 -1.17 -1.39
C VAL A 135 -6.44 -1.66 -0.31
N VAL A 136 -6.06 -0.78 0.59
CA VAL A 136 -5.05 -1.07 1.62
C VAL A 136 -5.66 -1.05 3.01
N SER A 137 -5.42 -2.13 3.78
CA SER A 137 -5.85 -2.25 5.18
C SER A 137 -4.80 -2.98 6.04
N PRO A 138 -4.70 -2.66 7.35
CA PRO A 138 -3.96 -3.49 8.30
C PRO A 138 -4.66 -4.81 8.65
N ASN A 139 -5.91 -4.98 8.24
CA ASN A 139 -6.73 -6.16 8.49
C ASN A 139 -6.98 -6.89 7.17
N ALA A 140 -6.09 -7.84 6.86
CA ALA A 140 -6.14 -8.61 5.62
C ALA A 140 -7.47 -9.37 5.46
N GLU A 141 -8.01 -9.87 6.57
CA GLU A 141 -9.27 -10.63 6.64
C GLU A 141 -10.51 -9.88 6.14
N TYR A 142 -10.45 -8.54 6.06
CA TYR A 142 -11.55 -7.72 5.54
C TYR A 142 -11.38 -7.36 4.06
N LEU A 143 -10.32 -7.85 3.42
CA LEU A 143 -10.01 -7.54 2.01
C LEU A 143 -10.42 -8.65 1.03
N ASP A 144 -10.79 -9.83 1.50
CA ASP A 144 -11.09 -10.97 0.63
C ASP A 144 -12.26 -10.71 -0.34
N ASP A 145 -13.34 -10.07 0.12
CA ASP A 145 -14.46 -9.69 -0.72
C ASP A 145 -14.09 -8.62 -1.76
N PHE A 146 -13.13 -7.75 -1.46
CA PHE A 146 -12.60 -6.76 -2.40
C PHE A 146 -11.81 -7.45 -3.51
N ALA A 147 -10.93 -8.39 -3.16
CA ALA A 147 -10.18 -9.20 -4.11
C ALA A 147 -11.15 -10.00 -5.02
N ALA A 148 -12.13 -10.68 -4.44
CA ALA A 148 -13.15 -11.41 -5.17
C ALA A 148 -14.00 -10.53 -6.11
N SER A 149 -14.13 -9.24 -5.79
CA SER A 149 -14.84 -8.25 -6.60
C SER A 149 -13.98 -7.64 -7.71
N GLY A 150 -12.68 -7.98 -7.80
CA GLY A 150 -11.76 -7.55 -8.85
C GLY A 150 -10.97 -6.28 -8.53
N PHE A 151 -10.97 -5.83 -7.27
CA PHE A 151 -10.02 -4.82 -6.80
C PHE A 151 -8.67 -5.46 -6.52
N LEU A 152 -7.58 -4.70 -6.68
CA LEU A 152 -6.30 -5.07 -6.10
C LEU A 152 -6.32 -4.81 -4.60
N THR A 153 -5.72 -5.70 -3.82
CA THR A 153 -5.75 -5.64 -2.36
C THR A 153 -4.35 -5.70 -1.76
N CYS A 154 -4.14 -4.97 -0.68
CA CYS A 154 -2.84 -4.89 -0.07
C CYS A 154 -2.92 -4.93 1.46
N PHE A 155 -2.27 -5.92 2.06
CA PHE A 155 -2.10 -6.01 3.50
C PHE A 155 -1.02 -5.05 3.97
N ARG A 156 -1.37 -4.19 4.92
CA ARG A 156 -0.40 -3.28 5.54
C ARG A 156 0.43 -3.99 6.58
N PHE A 157 1.73 -4.05 6.34
CA PHE A 157 2.71 -4.54 7.32
C PHE A 157 2.62 -3.76 8.63
N PRO A 158 2.63 -4.43 9.80
CA PRO A 158 2.48 -3.76 11.08
C PRO A 158 3.61 -2.77 11.35
N SER A 159 3.26 -1.61 11.92
CA SER A 159 4.27 -0.65 12.37
C SER A 159 5.00 -1.19 13.61
N LEU A 160 6.28 -1.42 13.49
CA LEU A 160 7.12 -1.92 14.59
C LEU A 160 7.64 -0.80 15.51
N TYR A 161 7.36 0.46 15.18
CA TYR A 161 7.92 1.62 15.90
C TYR A 161 7.58 1.65 17.40
N ARG A 162 6.38 1.20 17.77
CA ARG A 162 5.91 1.17 19.17
C ARG A 162 5.90 -0.23 19.79
N VAL A 163 6.40 -1.23 19.06
CA VAL A 163 6.45 -2.61 19.54
C VAL A 163 7.68 -2.78 20.43
N LYS A 164 7.50 -3.40 21.61
CA LYS A 164 8.64 -3.75 22.47
C LYS A 164 9.50 -4.80 21.76
N ARG A 165 10.82 -4.70 21.91
CA ARG A 165 11.77 -5.59 21.22
C ARG A 165 11.45 -7.09 21.40
N GLY A 166 11.03 -7.50 22.61
CA GLY A 166 10.66 -8.88 22.89
C GLY A 166 9.40 -9.38 22.20
N ASP A 167 8.51 -8.45 21.78
CA ASP A 167 7.22 -8.77 21.16
C ASP A 167 7.28 -8.72 19.63
N ILE A 168 8.38 -8.21 19.04
CA ILE A 168 8.50 -8.03 17.59
C ILE A 168 8.25 -9.32 16.83
N ARG A 169 8.88 -10.43 17.27
CA ARG A 169 8.71 -11.73 16.64
C ARG A 169 7.25 -12.18 16.63
N LYS A 170 6.57 -12.07 17.76
CA LYS A 170 5.14 -12.42 17.90
C LYS A 170 4.26 -11.59 16.96
N VAL A 171 4.53 -10.30 16.86
CA VAL A 171 3.78 -9.40 15.95
C VAL A 171 4.00 -9.80 14.49
N LEU A 172 5.23 -10.17 14.12
CA LEU A 172 5.56 -10.58 12.77
C LEU A 172 4.97 -11.95 12.41
N GLU A 173 5.04 -12.92 13.32
CA GLU A 173 4.42 -14.23 13.14
C GLU A 173 2.89 -14.10 12.96
N ALA A 174 2.23 -13.26 13.76
CA ALA A 174 0.80 -12.97 13.61
C ALA A 174 0.49 -12.29 12.28
N ALA A 175 1.35 -11.40 11.78
CA ALA A 175 1.18 -10.78 10.48
C ALA A 175 1.34 -11.79 9.33
N VAL A 176 2.29 -12.71 9.43
CA VAL A 176 2.46 -13.82 8.47
C VAL A 176 1.21 -14.70 8.42
N GLU A 177 0.66 -15.03 9.58
CA GLU A 177 -0.55 -15.85 9.66
C GLU A 177 -1.75 -15.15 8.99
N LYS A 178 -1.96 -13.87 9.29
CA LYS A 178 -3.00 -13.07 8.62
C LYS A 178 -2.84 -13.04 7.10
N TYR A 179 -1.62 -12.82 6.62
CA TYR A 179 -1.33 -12.79 5.19
C TYR A 179 -1.60 -14.15 4.52
N LYS A 180 -1.17 -15.26 5.14
CA LYS A 180 -1.35 -16.61 4.61
C LYS A 180 -2.82 -17.02 4.52
N ASN A 181 -3.64 -16.54 5.46
CA ASN A 181 -5.07 -16.85 5.54
C ASN A 181 -5.95 -15.87 4.77
N SER A 182 -5.37 -15.01 3.94
CA SER A 182 -6.08 -14.03 3.11
C SER A 182 -5.76 -14.22 1.62
N THR A 183 -6.59 -13.61 0.77
CA THR A 183 -6.43 -13.61 -0.70
C THR A 183 -5.80 -12.34 -1.23
N VAL A 184 -5.10 -11.56 -0.36
CA VAL A 184 -4.52 -10.27 -0.75
C VAL A 184 -3.41 -10.42 -1.78
N ASP A 185 -3.34 -9.46 -2.72
CA ASP A 185 -2.37 -9.47 -3.82
C ASP A 185 -0.98 -9.01 -3.36
N PHE A 186 -0.92 -8.05 -2.44
CA PHE A 186 0.32 -7.39 -2.03
C PHE A 186 0.47 -7.33 -0.52
N ILE A 187 1.72 -7.15 -0.10
CA ILE A 187 2.03 -6.62 1.22
C ILE A 187 2.69 -5.26 1.09
N CYS A 188 2.30 -4.28 1.92
CA CYS A 188 2.91 -2.98 1.89
C CYS A 188 3.43 -2.50 3.25
N GLY A 189 4.46 -1.67 3.21
CA GLY A 189 5.03 -1.09 4.42
C GLY A 189 6.04 0.00 4.14
N ASP A 190 6.53 0.62 5.21
CA ASP A 190 7.63 1.58 5.11
C ASP A 190 8.90 0.88 4.61
N VAL A 191 9.65 1.53 3.72
CA VAL A 191 10.90 1.01 3.17
C VAL A 191 11.91 0.59 4.26
N ARG A 192 11.82 1.19 5.45
CA ARG A 192 12.64 0.83 6.63
C ARG A 192 12.40 -0.59 7.11
N TYR A 193 11.26 -1.19 6.77
CA TYR A 193 10.93 -2.58 7.10
C TYR A 193 11.30 -3.58 6.00
N PHE A 194 12.00 -3.13 4.95
CA PHE A 194 12.38 -3.95 3.80
C PHE A 194 12.91 -5.34 4.20
N ASN A 195 13.92 -5.40 5.09
CA ASN A 195 14.52 -6.67 5.49
C ASN A 195 13.53 -7.60 6.24
N PHE A 196 12.61 -7.04 7.03
CA PHE A 196 11.58 -7.83 7.70
C PHE A 196 10.56 -8.34 6.70
N MET A 197 10.11 -7.50 5.78
CA MET A 197 9.17 -7.89 4.73
C MET A 197 9.77 -8.95 3.82
N ASP A 198 11.04 -8.83 3.48
CA ASP A 198 11.75 -9.80 2.65
C ASP A 198 11.91 -11.16 3.35
N PHE A 199 12.25 -11.15 4.65
CA PHE A 199 12.47 -12.36 5.42
C PHE A 199 11.15 -13.09 5.78
N TYR A 200 10.13 -12.36 6.21
CA TYR A 200 8.89 -12.96 6.70
C TYR A 200 7.86 -13.22 5.59
N PHE A 201 7.98 -12.56 4.45
CA PHE A 201 7.08 -12.68 3.31
C PHE A 201 7.86 -12.91 2.01
N PRO A 202 8.66 -14.00 1.94
CA PRO A 202 9.44 -14.30 0.75
C PRO A 202 8.50 -14.56 -0.43
N GLY A 203 8.85 -14.01 -1.61
CA GLY A 203 8.07 -14.17 -2.83
C GLY A 203 6.75 -13.42 -2.91
N ALA A 204 6.28 -12.78 -1.80
CA ALA A 204 5.10 -11.94 -1.85
C ALA A 204 5.38 -10.66 -2.64
N PRO A 205 4.47 -10.22 -3.55
CA PRO A 205 4.58 -8.93 -4.19
C PRO A 205 4.54 -7.79 -3.16
N LYS A 206 5.48 -6.86 -3.26
CA LYS A 206 5.69 -5.82 -2.24
C LYS A 206 5.48 -4.42 -2.78
N MET A 207 4.83 -3.59 -1.97
CA MET A 207 4.66 -2.17 -2.21
C MET A 207 5.29 -1.39 -1.05
N TYR A 208 6.16 -0.42 -1.34
CA TYR A 208 6.90 0.29 -0.31
C TYR A 208 6.51 1.76 -0.19
N GLN A 209 6.44 2.26 1.04
CA GLN A 209 6.29 3.70 1.34
C GLN A 209 7.66 4.27 1.67
N ASN A 210 8.16 5.19 0.85
CA ASN A 210 9.41 5.92 1.07
C ASN A 210 9.09 7.33 1.60
N THR A 211 8.80 7.45 2.91
CA THR A 211 8.20 8.65 3.52
C THR A 211 9.10 9.37 4.53
N GLY A 212 10.38 9.14 4.55
CA GLY A 212 11.31 9.78 5.50
C GLY A 212 11.97 11.03 4.95
N ARG A 213 12.74 11.74 5.81
CA ARG A 213 13.63 12.85 5.38
C ARG A 213 14.64 12.41 4.31
N GLU A 214 14.89 11.12 4.19
CA GLU A 214 15.78 10.49 3.21
C GLU A 214 15.02 10.05 1.94
N ALA A 215 13.71 10.34 1.85
CA ALA A 215 12.84 9.95 0.74
C ALA A 215 13.24 10.51 -0.64
N LYS A 216 14.22 11.40 -0.68
CA LYS A 216 14.75 11.96 -1.92
C LYS A 216 15.49 10.92 -2.79
N ASN A 217 15.96 9.82 -2.18
CA ASN A 217 16.71 8.79 -2.88
C ASN A 217 16.06 7.42 -2.69
N ILE A 218 15.31 6.98 -3.69
CA ILE A 218 14.85 5.59 -3.74
C ILE A 218 16.08 4.71 -3.91
N ASN A 219 16.23 3.72 -3.01
CA ASN A 219 17.31 2.75 -3.16
C ASN A 219 17.14 1.97 -4.48
N PRO A 220 18.07 2.10 -5.45
CA PRO A 220 17.96 1.41 -6.74
C PRO A 220 17.85 -0.10 -6.62
N TYR A 221 18.37 -0.67 -5.54
CA TYR A 221 18.28 -2.10 -5.25
C TYR A 221 16.81 -2.54 -5.09
N ILE A 222 16.01 -1.76 -4.34
CA ILE A 222 14.59 -2.07 -4.13
C ILE A 222 13.83 -2.02 -5.45
N LEU A 223 14.09 -1.01 -6.28
CA LEU A 223 13.42 -0.88 -7.58
C LEU A 223 13.75 -2.02 -8.57
N LYS A 224 14.94 -2.61 -8.45
CA LYS A 224 15.40 -3.68 -9.36
C LYS A 224 14.85 -5.06 -9.00
N ARG A 225 14.28 -5.23 -7.82
CA ARG A 225 13.73 -6.52 -7.41
C ARG A 225 12.46 -6.84 -8.21
N SER A 226 12.31 -8.12 -8.59
CA SER A 226 11.11 -8.62 -9.27
C SER A 226 9.88 -8.57 -8.38
N ASP A 227 10.03 -8.84 -7.08
CA ASP A 227 8.96 -8.81 -6.08
C ASP A 227 8.58 -7.39 -5.60
N THR A 228 9.27 -6.34 -6.03
CA THR A 228 8.87 -4.96 -5.79
C THR A 228 7.94 -4.49 -6.90
N SER A 229 6.67 -4.28 -6.56
CA SER A 229 5.64 -3.82 -7.48
C SER A 229 5.56 -2.29 -7.54
N VAL A 230 5.59 -1.62 -6.39
CA VAL A 230 5.46 -0.15 -6.28
C VAL A 230 6.34 0.41 -5.17
N VAL A 231 6.88 1.59 -5.41
CA VAL A 231 7.50 2.44 -4.40
C VAL A 231 6.83 3.81 -4.42
N LEU A 232 6.15 4.16 -3.34
CA LEU A 232 5.59 5.49 -3.14
C LEU A 232 6.69 6.47 -2.80
N ASN A 233 6.79 7.56 -3.54
CA ASN A 233 7.77 8.61 -3.31
C ASN A 233 7.10 9.95 -3.06
N GLN A 234 7.74 10.80 -2.27
CA GLN A 234 7.29 12.17 -2.07
C GLN A 234 7.64 13.02 -3.30
N GLU A 235 6.85 14.07 -3.53
CA GLU A 235 7.18 15.10 -4.53
C GLU A 235 8.54 15.71 -4.15
N PRO A 236 9.49 15.82 -5.10
CA PRO A 236 10.81 16.37 -4.84
C PRO A 236 10.77 17.85 -4.44
#